data_443afb82a0a6c6bef52d8e81f1c392f1
#
_entry.id   443afb82a0a6c6bef52d8e81f1c392f1
#
_cell.length_a   1.000
_cell.length_b   1.000
_cell.length_c   1.000
_cell.angle_alpha   90.00
_cell.angle_beta   90.00
_cell.angle_gamma   90.00
#
_symmetry.space_group_name_H-M   'P 1'
#
loop_
_entity.id
_entity.type
_entity.pdbx_description
1 polymer ?
#
loop_
_entity_poly.entity_id
_entity_poly.type
_entity_poly.pdbx_seq_one_letter_code
_entity_poly.pdbx_strand_id
1 'polypeptide(L)'
;MSNKQRFAVILLSLLALAPPFAIPQLSAMQEAATQQEGAEDARIHQEAVNRELEAFRAAQLSLRQAMGIAEKRHAGSRTADISFDGASGSPVYRVKTVQHNRLWEHAIDAKTGDTIGAETVSHLKDLNPDDRNNVMALRTVRQELSDAVVIAEQVASGRAIGGSLMDDNGKLNFVVVVVNGGGDLKQVVLEPPQTRGRGSNARHGSR
;
A
#
# COMPACT_ATOMS: atom_id res chain seq x y z
N MET A 1 -9.97 -3.79 -21.92
CA MET A 1 -9.65 -5.06 -21.23
C MET A 1 -9.17 -4.69 -19.85
N SER A 2 -9.94 -5.04 -18.83
CA SER A 2 -9.80 -4.55 -17.46
C SER A 2 -8.67 -5.27 -16.74
N ASN A 3 -7.62 -4.54 -16.39
CA ASN A 3 -6.51 -5.05 -15.57
C ASN A 3 -6.90 -4.92 -14.10
N LYS A 4 -7.50 -5.96 -13.55
CA LYS A 4 -7.84 -6.02 -12.13
C LYS A 4 -6.54 -6.20 -11.34
N GLN A 5 -6.01 -5.12 -10.81
CA GLN A 5 -4.94 -5.17 -9.82
C GLN A 5 -5.49 -5.83 -8.55
N ARG A 6 -4.99 -7.03 -8.29
CA ARG A 6 -5.32 -7.79 -7.08
C ARG A 6 -4.34 -7.37 -5.99
N PHE A 7 -4.77 -6.47 -5.11
CA PHE A 7 -4.14 -6.36 -3.80
C PHE A 7 -4.58 -7.57 -2.99
N ALA A 8 -3.64 -8.45 -2.66
CA ALA A 8 -3.89 -9.55 -1.76
C ALA A 8 -3.93 -9.01 -0.32
N VAL A 9 -5.12 -8.66 0.14
CA VAL A 9 -5.36 -8.45 1.56
C VAL A 9 -5.51 -9.81 2.18
N ILE A 10 -4.53 -10.27 2.94
CA ILE A 10 -4.63 -11.48 3.75
C ILE A 10 -5.47 -11.16 4.97
N LEU A 11 -6.75 -11.48 4.91
CA LEU A 11 -7.62 -11.50 6.06
C LEU A 11 -7.55 -12.89 6.68
N LEU A 12 -6.89 -12.99 7.83
CA LEU A 12 -6.93 -14.18 8.69
C LEU A 12 -8.27 -14.17 9.42
N SER A 13 -9.19 -15.03 9.05
CA SER A 13 -10.40 -15.30 9.83
C SER A 13 -10.44 -16.75 10.26
N LEU A 14 -10.24 -16.94 11.55
CA LEU A 14 -10.53 -18.17 12.30
C LEU A 14 -12.04 -18.19 12.62
N LEU A 15 -12.76 -19.25 12.42
CA LEU A 15 -13.41 -20.03 13.45
C LEU A 15 -14.36 -21.09 12.91
N ALA A 16 -14.14 -22.27 13.44
CA ALA A 16 -14.89 -23.48 13.28
C ALA A 16 -16.25 -23.45 13.97
N LEU A 17 -17.16 -24.33 13.57
CA LEU A 17 -17.77 -25.34 14.44
C LEU A 17 -18.57 -26.34 13.62
N ALA A 18 -18.23 -27.61 13.74
CA ALA A 18 -19.01 -28.77 13.26
C ALA A 18 -20.09 -29.12 14.26
N PRO A 19 -21.08 -29.96 13.89
CA PRO A 19 -21.06 -31.35 14.37
C PRO A 19 -21.60 -32.39 13.39
N PRO A 20 -21.67 -33.67 13.82
CA PRO A 20 -21.27 -34.80 13.05
C PRO A 20 -22.44 -35.67 12.60
N PHE A 21 -22.30 -36.36 11.47
CA PHE A 21 -22.81 -37.75 11.30
C PHE A 21 -22.10 -38.41 10.11
N ALA A 22 -21.69 -39.63 10.35
CA ALA A 22 -20.78 -40.44 9.60
C ALA A 22 -21.32 -41.02 8.31
N ILE A 23 -20.45 -41.02 7.26
CA ILE A 23 -20.32 -42.15 6.33
C ILE A 23 -18.82 -42.25 6.02
N PRO A 24 -18.14 -43.34 6.46
CA PRO A 24 -16.69 -43.43 6.30
C PRO A 24 -16.37 -44.10 4.97
N GLN A 25 -15.38 -43.54 4.30
CA GLN A 25 -14.45 -44.06 3.29
C GLN A 25 -14.37 -43.30 1.95
N LEU A 26 -15.37 -42.56 1.47
CA LEU A 26 -15.16 -41.68 0.30
C LEU A 26 -14.76 -40.27 0.73
N SER A 27 -15.14 -39.82 1.94
CA SER A 27 -14.82 -38.50 2.47
C SER A 27 -13.33 -38.31 2.80
N ALA A 28 -12.65 -39.34 3.26
CA ALA A 28 -11.23 -39.25 3.67
C ALA A 28 -10.27 -39.00 2.50
N MET A 29 -10.56 -39.51 1.31
CA MET A 29 -9.73 -39.23 0.12
C MET A 29 -9.95 -37.83 -0.42
N GLN A 30 -11.17 -37.32 -0.31
CA GLN A 30 -11.52 -35.97 -0.79
C GLN A 30 -11.04 -34.89 0.19
N GLU A 31 -11.09 -35.14 1.50
CA GLU A 31 -10.50 -34.27 2.51
C GLU A 31 -8.97 -34.24 2.42
N ALA A 32 -8.31 -35.35 2.19
CA ALA A 32 -6.86 -35.40 2.01
C ALA A 32 -6.39 -34.64 0.76
N ALA A 33 -7.13 -34.77 -0.36
CA ALA A 33 -6.83 -34.03 -1.57
C ALA A 33 -6.99 -32.50 -1.38
N THR A 34 -8.05 -32.06 -0.72
CA THR A 34 -8.32 -30.63 -0.45
C THR A 34 -7.30 -30.04 0.54
N GLN A 35 -6.86 -30.82 1.52
CA GLN A 35 -5.81 -30.40 2.46
C GLN A 35 -4.44 -30.31 1.78
N GLN A 36 -4.17 -31.19 0.83
CA GLN A 36 -2.90 -31.21 0.09
C GLN A 36 -2.81 -30.05 -0.92
N GLU A 37 -3.92 -29.72 -1.62
CA GLU A 37 -4.01 -28.53 -2.49
C GLU A 37 -3.84 -27.25 -1.68
N GLY A 38 -4.51 -27.12 -0.54
CA GLY A 38 -4.37 -25.95 0.33
C GLY A 38 -2.96 -25.77 0.92
N ALA A 39 -2.26 -26.88 1.21
CA ALA A 39 -0.90 -26.85 1.70
C ALA A 39 0.10 -26.47 0.58
N GLU A 40 -0.13 -26.93 -0.64
CA GLU A 40 0.71 -26.58 -1.80
C GLU A 40 0.55 -25.11 -2.18
N ASP A 41 -0.69 -24.61 -2.23
CA ASP A 41 -0.97 -23.18 -2.47
C ASP A 41 -0.33 -22.28 -1.42
N ALA A 42 -0.38 -22.68 -0.15
CA ALA A 42 0.26 -21.97 0.94
C ALA A 42 1.80 -21.92 0.80
N ARG A 43 2.41 -23.02 0.36
CA ARG A 43 3.85 -23.10 0.10
C ARG A 43 4.27 -22.21 -1.06
N ILE A 44 3.55 -22.29 -2.18
CA ILE A 44 3.81 -21.45 -3.37
C ILE A 44 3.69 -19.97 -3.00
N HIS A 45 2.66 -19.62 -2.22
CA HIS A 45 2.47 -18.26 -1.74
C HIS A 45 3.62 -17.79 -0.84
N GLN A 46 4.06 -18.63 0.11
CA GLN A 46 5.17 -18.32 1.00
C GLN A 46 6.49 -18.15 0.25
N GLU A 47 6.75 -18.99 -0.76
CA GLU A 47 7.93 -18.86 -1.61
C GLU A 47 7.92 -17.57 -2.43
N ALA A 48 6.74 -17.15 -2.92
CA ALA A 48 6.58 -15.88 -3.63
C ALA A 48 6.88 -14.69 -2.71
N VAL A 49 6.34 -14.69 -1.50
CA VAL A 49 6.61 -13.66 -0.48
C VAL A 49 8.10 -13.61 -0.12
N ASN A 50 8.73 -14.74 0.09
CA ASN A 50 10.16 -14.79 0.42
C ASN A 50 11.02 -14.23 -0.70
N ARG A 51 10.73 -14.59 -1.96
CA ARG A 51 11.45 -14.02 -3.13
C ARG A 51 11.27 -12.51 -3.24
N GLU A 52 10.07 -12.00 -2.97
CA GLU A 52 9.83 -10.57 -2.97
C GLU A 52 10.61 -9.85 -1.86
N LEU A 53 10.64 -10.42 -0.66
CA LEU A 53 11.42 -9.88 0.46
C LEU A 53 12.94 -9.92 0.19
N GLU A 54 13.45 -10.95 -0.46
CA GLU A 54 14.85 -11.02 -0.88
C GLU A 54 15.17 -9.94 -1.93
N ALA A 55 14.32 -9.77 -2.94
CA ALA A 55 14.46 -8.70 -3.92
C ALA A 55 14.42 -7.32 -3.26
N PHE A 56 13.54 -7.12 -2.27
CA PHE A 56 13.45 -5.87 -1.52
C PHE A 56 14.73 -5.59 -0.69
N ARG A 57 15.29 -6.62 -0.04
CA ARG A 57 16.56 -6.47 0.71
C ARG A 57 17.72 -6.09 -0.20
N ALA A 58 17.72 -6.56 -1.45
CA ALA A 58 18.71 -6.23 -2.46
C ALA A 58 18.50 -4.88 -3.14
N ALA A 59 17.35 -4.22 -2.92
CA ALA A 59 17.05 -2.91 -3.46
C ALA A 59 18.00 -1.85 -2.87
N GLN A 60 18.57 -1.01 -3.75
CA GLN A 60 19.53 0.04 -3.37
C GLN A 60 18.81 1.35 -3.00
N LEU A 61 17.67 1.61 -3.61
CA LEU A 61 16.84 2.75 -3.29
C LEU A 61 15.93 2.45 -2.11
N SER A 62 15.73 3.45 -1.26
CA SER A 62 14.65 3.45 -0.28
C SER A 62 13.32 3.86 -0.93
N LEU A 63 12.22 3.52 -0.27
CA LEU A 63 10.87 3.94 -0.66
C LEU A 63 10.80 5.47 -0.85
N ARG A 64 11.37 6.23 0.10
CA ARG A 64 11.40 7.70 0.06
C ARG A 64 12.20 8.28 -1.11
N GLN A 65 13.30 7.65 -1.50
CA GLN A 65 14.04 8.08 -2.68
C GLN A 65 13.22 7.88 -3.95
N ALA A 66 12.52 6.75 -4.08
CA ALA A 66 11.63 6.49 -5.21
C ALA A 66 10.47 7.50 -5.28
N MET A 67 9.84 7.84 -4.12
CA MET A 67 8.84 8.91 -4.04
C MET A 67 9.38 10.24 -4.55
N GLY A 68 10.56 10.65 -4.06
CA GLY A 68 11.18 11.91 -4.48
C GLY A 68 11.57 11.95 -5.95
N ILE A 69 11.90 10.81 -6.57
CA ILE A 69 12.14 10.71 -8.02
C ILE A 69 10.83 10.94 -8.78
N ALA A 70 9.74 10.27 -8.39
CA ALA A 70 8.44 10.42 -9.02
C ALA A 70 7.89 11.86 -8.90
N GLU A 71 7.96 12.46 -7.72
CA GLU A 71 7.48 13.82 -7.46
C GLU A 71 8.23 14.89 -8.26
N LYS A 72 9.53 14.71 -8.51
CA LYS A 72 10.32 15.62 -9.33
C LYS A 72 9.91 15.67 -10.80
N ARG A 73 9.22 14.64 -11.31
CA ARG A 73 8.74 14.63 -12.69
C ARG A 73 7.58 15.61 -12.91
N HIS A 74 6.80 15.85 -11.88
CA HIS A 74 5.67 16.78 -11.89
C HIS A 74 5.78 17.71 -10.67
N ALA A 75 6.41 18.85 -10.86
CA ALA A 75 6.70 19.79 -9.78
C ALA A 75 5.43 20.16 -8.99
N GLY A 76 5.45 19.94 -7.68
CA GLY A 76 4.30 20.14 -6.79
C GLY A 76 3.30 18.99 -6.74
N SER A 77 3.61 17.85 -7.36
CA SER A 77 2.85 16.62 -7.11
C SER A 77 3.19 16.04 -5.73
N ARG A 78 2.27 15.27 -5.18
CA ARG A 78 2.37 14.57 -3.91
C ARG A 78 2.17 13.08 -4.12
N THR A 79 2.92 12.25 -3.42
CA THR A 79 2.74 10.80 -3.50
C THR A 79 1.47 10.38 -2.75
N ALA A 80 0.60 9.64 -3.44
CA ALA A 80 -0.63 9.07 -2.89
C ALA A 80 -0.52 7.58 -2.58
N ASP A 81 0.34 6.87 -3.33
CA ASP A 81 0.55 5.43 -3.17
C ASP A 81 1.94 5.05 -3.66
N ILE A 82 2.57 4.11 -2.98
CA ILE A 82 3.82 3.51 -3.41
C ILE A 82 3.90 2.06 -2.93
N SER A 83 4.32 1.17 -3.81
CA SER A 83 4.56 -0.24 -3.49
C SER A 83 5.82 -0.74 -4.17
N PHE A 84 6.52 -1.66 -3.53
CA PHE A 84 7.59 -2.43 -4.13
C PHE A 84 7.00 -3.63 -4.88
N ASP A 85 7.55 -3.92 -6.05
CA ASP A 85 7.22 -5.09 -6.88
C ASP A 85 8.52 -5.79 -7.25
N GLY A 86 8.80 -6.88 -6.55
CA GLY A 86 9.97 -7.72 -6.79
C GLY A 86 9.71 -8.94 -7.68
N ALA A 87 8.42 -9.19 -8.02
CA ALA A 87 8.01 -10.42 -8.70
C ALA A 87 8.32 -10.43 -10.20
N SER A 88 8.48 -9.27 -10.83
CA SER A 88 8.63 -9.11 -12.30
C SER A 88 10.03 -9.31 -12.84
N GLY A 89 10.96 -9.90 -12.05
CA GLY A 89 12.36 -10.17 -12.47
C GLY A 89 13.30 -8.97 -12.37
N SER A 90 12.80 -7.74 -12.48
CA SER A 90 13.51 -6.51 -12.17
C SER A 90 12.74 -5.80 -11.06
N PRO A 91 13.33 -5.62 -9.87
CA PRO A 91 12.64 -5.00 -8.74
C PRO A 91 12.35 -3.52 -9.04
N VAL A 92 11.10 -3.11 -8.88
CA VAL A 92 10.64 -1.75 -9.15
C VAL A 92 9.80 -1.20 -8.01
N TYR A 93 9.80 0.12 -7.87
CA TYR A 93 8.78 0.84 -7.11
C TYR A 93 7.71 1.35 -8.06
N ARG A 94 6.46 1.02 -7.77
CA ARG A 94 5.29 1.61 -8.43
C ARG A 94 4.83 2.78 -7.59
N VAL A 95 4.91 3.99 -8.14
CA VAL A 95 4.61 5.22 -7.42
C VAL A 95 3.45 5.93 -8.08
N LYS A 96 2.40 6.24 -7.33
CA LYS A 96 1.31 7.10 -7.78
C LYS A 96 1.47 8.48 -7.18
N THR A 97 1.62 9.48 -8.04
CA THR A 97 1.67 10.88 -7.64
C THR A 97 0.44 11.61 -8.12
N VAL A 98 0.00 12.61 -7.36
CA VAL A 98 -1.19 13.40 -7.66
C VAL A 98 -0.89 14.90 -7.63
N GLN A 99 -1.42 15.62 -8.62
CA GLN A 99 -1.43 17.07 -8.65
C GLN A 99 -2.70 17.56 -9.33
N HIS A 100 -3.40 18.51 -8.72
CA HIS A 100 -4.68 19.00 -9.22
C HIS A 100 -5.66 17.84 -9.46
N ASN A 101 -6.11 17.64 -10.72
CA ASN A 101 -7.08 16.60 -11.07
C ASN A 101 -6.45 15.44 -11.86
N ARG A 102 -5.15 15.27 -11.78
CA ARG A 102 -4.40 14.21 -12.46
C ARG A 102 -3.66 13.35 -11.46
N LEU A 103 -3.63 12.07 -11.76
CA LEU A 103 -2.82 11.06 -11.08
C LEU A 103 -1.89 10.45 -12.13
N TRP A 104 -0.60 10.37 -11.81
CA TRP A 104 0.42 9.71 -12.62
C TRP A 104 0.91 8.48 -11.89
N GLU A 105 1.09 7.41 -12.64
CA GLU A 105 1.72 6.18 -12.15
C GLU A 105 3.08 6.01 -12.85
N HIS A 106 4.12 5.82 -12.04
CA HIS A 106 5.50 5.66 -12.45
C HIS A 106 6.01 4.30 -12.00
N ALA A 107 6.82 3.63 -12.83
CA ALA A 107 7.66 2.53 -12.42
C ALA A 107 9.11 3.02 -12.32
N ILE A 108 9.74 2.81 -11.17
CA ILE A 108 11.11 3.26 -10.89
C ILE A 108 11.94 2.03 -10.54
N ASP A 109 13.04 1.82 -11.26
CA ASP A 109 13.98 0.74 -10.97
C ASP A 109 14.53 0.87 -9.54
N ALA A 110 14.40 -0.18 -8.74
CA ALA A 110 14.75 -0.15 -7.33
C ALA A 110 16.28 -0.19 -7.08
N LYS A 111 17.09 -0.40 -8.13
CA LYS A 111 18.56 -0.38 -8.06
C LYS A 111 19.13 0.92 -8.58
N THR A 112 18.68 1.38 -9.75
CA THR A 112 19.28 2.54 -10.45
C THR A 112 18.54 3.84 -10.19
N GLY A 113 17.24 3.79 -9.89
CA GLY A 113 16.37 4.96 -9.80
C GLY A 113 15.86 5.46 -11.14
N ASP A 114 16.15 4.74 -12.23
CA ASP A 114 15.65 5.10 -13.54
C ASP A 114 14.15 4.84 -13.64
N THR A 115 13.45 5.67 -14.40
CA THR A 115 12.04 5.45 -14.71
C THR A 115 11.93 4.39 -15.82
N ILE A 116 11.13 3.36 -15.59
CA ILE A 116 10.91 2.26 -16.52
C ILE A 116 9.60 2.49 -17.28
N GLY A 117 9.70 2.49 -18.61
CA GLY A 117 8.53 2.64 -19.49
C GLY A 117 7.92 4.03 -19.49
N ALA A 118 6.71 4.12 -20.04
CA ALA A 118 5.94 5.35 -20.07
C ALA A 118 5.08 5.48 -18.79
N GLU A 119 4.97 6.70 -18.28
CA GLU A 119 4.03 6.98 -17.20
C GLU A 119 2.58 6.81 -17.66
N THR A 120 1.73 6.31 -16.78
CA THR A 120 0.28 6.27 -17.00
C THR A 120 -0.36 7.47 -16.34
N VAL A 121 -1.28 8.14 -17.06
CA VAL A 121 -2.00 9.32 -16.56
C VAL A 121 -3.48 9.01 -16.47
N SER A 122 -4.09 9.30 -15.32
CA SER A 122 -5.52 9.18 -15.08
C SER A 122 -6.10 10.49 -14.55
N HIS A 123 -7.34 10.79 -14.88
CA HIS A 123 -8.06 11.87 -14.23
C HIS A 123 -8.73 11.37 -12.95
N LEU A 124 -8.78 12.20 -11.89
CA LEU A 124 -9.40 11.82 -10.62
C LEU A 124 -10.88 11.41 -10.78
N LYS A 125 -11.60 11.97 -11.75
CA LYS A 125 -12.99 11.58 -12.04
C LYS A 125 -13.14 10.13 -12.52
N ASP A 126 -12.08 9.56 -13.10
CA ASP A 126 -12.08 8.22 -13.69
C ASP A 126 -11.62 7.15 -12.67
N LEU A 127 -11.20 7.59 -11.48
CA LEU A 127 -10.87 6.70 -10.36
C LEU A 127 -12.15 6.12 -9.73
N ASN A 128 -12.02 4.97 -9.10
CA ASN A 128 -13.07 4.46 -8.23
C ASN A 128 -13.34 5.43 -7.07
N PRO A 129 -14.51 5.36 -6.41
CA PRO A 129 -14.88 6.30 -5.35
C PRO A 129 -13.89 6.34 -4.19
N ASP A 130 -13.37 5.19 -3.76
CA ASP A 130 -12.49 5.10 -2.60
C ASP A 130 -11.13 5.75 -2.88
N ASP A 131 -10.50 5.42 -4.01
CA ASP A 131 -9.24 6.04 -4.44
C ASP A 131 -9.40 7.56 -4.62
N ARG A 132 -10.53 8.00 -5.17
CA ARG A 132 -10.80 9.42 -5.33
C ARG A 132 -10.95 10.12 -3.98
N ASN A 133 -11.66 9.53 -3.02
CA ASN A 133 -11.83 10.07 -1.67
C ASN A 133 -10.48 10.17 -0.95
N ASN A 134 -9.66 9.13 -1.01
CA ASN A 134 -8.31 9.11 -0.46
C ASN A 134 -7.45 10.28 -0.99
N VAL A 135 -7.44 10.46 -2.32
CA VAL A 135 -6.70 11.56 -2.96
C VAL A 135 -7.27 12.92 -2.58
N MET A 136 -8.58 13.05 -2.48
CA MET A 136 -9.21 14.31 -2.07
C MET A 136 -8.88 14.64 -0.61
N ALA A 137 -8.89 13.64 0.27
CA ALA A 137 -8.51 13.80 1.68
C ALA A 137 -7.05 14.23 1.84
N LEU A 138 -6.13 13.79 0.97
CA LEU A 138 -4.72 14.22 0.99
C LEU A 138 -4.57 15.75 0.87
N ARG A 139 -5.50 16.43 0.20
CA ARG A 139 -5.45 17.90 0.05
C ARG A 139 -5.75 18.64 1.35
N THR A 140 -6.39 18.00 2.32
CA THR A 140 -6.77 18.60 3.61
C THR A 140 -5.65 18.58 4.64
N VAL A 141 -4.58 17.83 4.38
CA VAL A 141 -3.45 17.67 5.29
C VAL A 141 -2.17 18.23 4.66
N ARG A 142 -1.24 18.70 5.51
CA ARG A 142 0.08 19.19 5.06
C ARG A 142 1.16 18.13 5.11
N GLN A 143 0.96 17.11 5.93
CA GLN A 143 1.91 16.03 6.08
C GLN A 143 1.95 15.19 4.80
N GLU A 144 3.15 14.83 4.39
CA GLU A 144 3.39 13.99 3.21
C GLU A 144 3.45 12.51 3.59
N LEU A 145 3.18 11.62 2.65
CA LEU A 145 3.34 10.18 2.86
C LEU A 145 4.80 9.84 3.21
N SER A 146 5.77 10.59 2.66
CA SER A 146 7.19 10.44 3.00
C SER A 146 7.52 10.71 4.47
N ASP A 147 6.79 11.62 5.13
CA ASP A 147 6.95 11.87 6.57
C ASP A 147 6.41 10.69 7.38
N ALA A 148 5.26 10.16 6.95
CA ALA A 148 4.66 8.98 7.57
C ALA A 148 5.58 7.75 7.46
N VAL A 149 6.25 7.58 6.32
CA VAL A 149 7.25 6.52 6.13
C VAL A 149 8.38 6.61 7.15
N VAL A 150 8.94 7.80 7.41
CA VAL A 150 10.00 7.97 8.42
C VAL A 150 9.54 7.53 9.80
N ILE A 151 8.34 7.96 10.21
CA ILE A 151 7.79 7.60 11.51
C ILE A 151 7.55 6.10 11.60
N ALA A 152 6.96 5.49 10.56
CA ALA A 152 6.68 4.07 10.52
C ALA A 152 7.94 3.21 10.59
N GLU A 153 9.01 3.58 9.85
CA GLU A 153 10.29 2.89 9.89
C GLU A 153 10.93 2.93 11.29
N GLN A 154 10.82 4.05 11.99
CA GLN A 154 11.28 4.19 13.37
C GLN A 154 10.47 3.34 14.34
N VAL A 155 9.14 3.41 14.26
CA VAL A 155 8.22 2.66 15.16
C VAL A 155 8.36 1.15 14.97
N ALA A 156 8.45 0.69 13.73
CA ALA A 156 8.54 -0.73 13.41
C ALA A 156 9.98 -1.26 13.42
N SER A 157 10.99 -0.40 13.56
CA SER A 157 12.42 -0.72 13.51
C SER A 157 12.78 -1.50 12.24
N GLY A 158 12.43 -0.95 11.06
CA GLY A 158 12.61 -1.62 9.79
C GLY A 158 12.65 -0.69 8.59
N ARG A 159 12.50 -1.25 7.38
CA ARG A 159 12.45 -0.51 6.11
C ARG A 159 11.06 -0.60 5.50
N ALA A 160 10.49 0.51 5.08
CA ALA A 160 9.18 0.54 4.43
C ALA A 160 9.24 -0.08 3.02
N ILE A 161 8.31 -1.01 2.75
CA ILE A 161 8.13 -1.69 1.46
C ILE A 161 6.95 -1.13 0.67
N GLY A 162 6.03 -0.44 1.34
CA GLY A 162 4.88 0.18 0.72
C GLY A 162 4.25 1.24 1.61
N GLY A 163 3.49 2.14 1.00
CA GLY A 163 2.74 3.17 1.69
C GLY A 163 1.56 3.67 0.86
N SER A 164 0.42 3.91 1.50
CA SER A 164 -0.81 4.34 0.85
C SER A 164 -1.64 5.27 1.72
N LEU A 165 -2.67 5.82 1.13
CA LEU A 165 -3.69 6.62 1.79
C LEU A 165 -4.91 5.74 2.11
N MET A 166 -5.54 5.98 3.25
CA MET A 166 -6.79 5.35 3.64
C MET A 166 -7.72 6.41 4.25
N ASP A 167 -8.87 6.61 3.63
CA ASP A 167 -9.94 7.41 4.24
C ASP A 167 -10.74 6.52 5.19
N ASP A 168 -10.80 6.92 6.46
CA ASP A 168 -11.64 6.30 7.46
C ASP A 168 -12.66 7.32 7.96
N ASN A 169 -13.88 7.25 7.43
CA ASN A 169 -15.00 8.13 7.80
C ASN A 169 -14.65 9.63 7.64
N GLY A 170 -13.98 10.01 6.58
CA GLY A 170 -13.57 11.39 6.27
C GLY A 170 -12.28 11.82 6.98
N LYS A 171 -11.58 10.89 7.65
CA LYS A 171 -10.27 11.09 8.23
C LYS A 171 -9.22 10.38 7.40
N LEU A 172 -8.27 11.14 6.89
CA LEU A 172 -7.13 10.55 6.18
C LEU A 172 -6.20 9.86 7.17
N ASN A 173 -5.83 8.62 6.86
CA ASN A 173 -4.74 7.90 7.48
C ASN A 173 -3.67 7.59 6.44
N PHE A 174 -2.41 7.62 6.85
CA PHE A 174 -1.31 7.01 6.11
C PHE A 174 -1.11 5.58 6.60
N VAL A 175 -1.12 4.64 5.68
CA VAL A 175 -0.85 3.22 5.96
C VAL A 175 0.50 2.87 5.38
N VAL A 176 1.44 2.47 6.22
CA VAL A 176 2.80 2.10 5.80
C VAL A 176 3.09 0.67 6.20
N VAL A 177 3.57 -0.13 5.26
CA VAL A 177 4.02 -1.49 5.51
C VAL A 177 5.53 -1.50 5.63
N VAL A 178 6.05 -2.03 6.74
CA VAL A 178 7.46 -2.05 7.09
C VAL A 178 7.93 -3.49 7.25
N VAL A 179 9.07 -3.81 6.66
CA VAL A 179 9.80 -5.06 6.88
C VAL A 179 10.79 -4.84 8.02
N ASN A 180 10.62 -5.54 9.15
CA ASN A 180 11.54 -5.44 10.28
C ASN A 180 12.84 -6.26 10.05
N GLY A 181 13.79 -6.17 10.98
CA GLY A 181 15.06 -6.90 10.90
C GLY A 181 14.91 -8.41 10.88
N GLY A 182 13.82 -8.98 11.38
CA GLY A 182 13.48 -10.40 11.33
C GLY A 182 12.83 -10.84 10.02
N GLY A 183 12.44 -9.90 9.17
CA GLY A 183 11.72 -10.17 7.92
C GLY A 183 10.20 -10.18 8.07
N ASP A 184 9.66 -9.86 9.24
CA ASP A 184 8.22 -9.77 9.45
C ASP A 184 7.68 -8.47 8.86
N LEU A 185 6.49 -8.55 8.30
CA LEU A 185 5.74 -7.38 7.81
C LEU A 185 4.92 -6.78 8.96
N LYS A 186 5.10 -5.48 9.18
CA LYS A 186 4.31 -4.70 10.14
C LYS A 186 3.58 -3.57 9.42
N GLN A 187 2.29 -3.47 9.64
CA GLN A 187 1.50 -2.33 9.19
C GLN A 187 1.45 -1.26 10.29
N VAL A 188 1.79 -0.04 9.92
CA VAL A 188 1.72 1.15 10.78
C VAL A 188 0.70 2.11 10.18
N VAL A 189 -0.30 2.48 10.96
CA VAL A 189 -1.33 3.45 10.57
C VAL A 189 -1.10 4.74 11.33
N LEU A 190 -1.01 5.86 10.61
CA LEU A 190 -0.71 7.17 11.15
C LEU A 190 -1.78 8.18 10.73
N GLU A 191 -2.44 8.80 11.70
CA GLU A 191 -3.37 9.91 11.47
C GLU A 191 -2.58 11.22 11.38
N PRO A 192 -2.57 11.92 10.23
CA PRO A 192 -1.91 13.22 10.12
C PRO A 192 -2.68 14.28 10.91
N PRO A 193 -1.97 15.28 11.50
CA PRO A 193 -2.63 16.36 12.17
C PRO A 193 -3.50 17.15 11.18
N GLN A 194 -4.77 17.27 11.52
CA GLN A 194 -5.73 18.06 10.74
C GLN A 194 -5.30 19.53 10.75
N THR A 195 -5.28 20.17 9.60
CA THR A 195 -5.15 21.63 9.55
C THR A 195 -6.42 22.23 10.12
N ARG A 196 -6.36 22.70 11.37
CA ARG A 196 -7.48 23.45 11.94
C ARG A 196 -7.82 24.58 11.00
N GLY A 197 -9.00 24.53 10.39
CA GLY A 197 -9.56 25.63 9.65
C GLY A 197 -9.51 26.86 10.58
N ARG A 198 -8.92 27.93 10.09
CA ARG A 198 -8.84 29.21 10.80
C ARG A 198 -10.28 29.64 11.11
N GLY A 199 -10.74 29.35 12.34
CA GLY A 199 -12.05 29.76 12.80
C GLY A 199 -12.18 31.25 12.57
N SER A 200 -13.16 31.65 11.77
CA SER A 200 -13.58 33.04 11.64
C SER A 200 -14.09 33.49 13.02
N ASN A 201 -13.23 34.15 13.79
CA ASN A 201 -13.69 34.98 14.89
C ASN A 201 -14.52 36.11 14.30
N ALA A 202 -15.79 35.85 14.05
CA ALA A 202 -16.80 36.90 13.90
C ALA A 202 -16.83 37.66 15.24
N ARG A 203 -16.12 38.79 15.26
CA ARG A 203 -16.28 39.80 16.32
C ARG A 203 -17.72 40.27 16.28
N HIS A 204 -18.53 39.85 17.21
CA HIS A 204 -19.75 40.55 17.60
C HIS A 204 -19.28 41.83 18.30
N GLY A 205 -19.18 42.90 17.53
CA GLY A 205 -19.10 44.27 18.05
C GLY A 205 -20.48 44.69 18.52
N SER A 206 -20.65 44.76 19.81
CA SER A 206 -21.76 45.44 20.46
C SER A 206 -21.70 46.92 20.14
N ARG A 207 -22.83 47.48 19.71
CA ARG A 207 -23.32 48.82 20.03
C ARG A 207 -24.81 48.81 20.12
#